data_a0ec8a1ec621249fa64fc23081d155b1
#
_entry.id   a0ec8a1ec621249fa64fc23081d155b1
#
_cell.length_a   1.000
_cell.length_b   1.000
_cell.length_c   1.000
_cell.angle_alpha   90.00
_cell.angle_beta   90.00
_cell.angle_gamma   90.00
#
_symmetry.space_group_name_H-M   'P 1'
#
loop_
_entity.id
_entity.type
_entity.pdbx_description
1 polymer ?
#
loop_
_entity_poly.entity_id
_entity_poly.type
_entity_poly.pdbx_seq_one_letter_code
_entity_poly.pdbx_strand_id
1 'polypeptide(L)'
;GAIDILALKSLFVKDKMNYVVIDSEKTGMILTTTNALLNELANFQIQLVIIEPNDTLDFEEISMKRLTILRMLYPSLTRDNTSPEAAIFENDFKAKNKIFPNQFATRGFDITFDTLLRLSQEKSFESSAKDDKTEQVESKFEYVKKNAEGYINKGIYIMEYQEDLSVKQVN
;
A
#
# COMPACT_ATOMS: atom_id res chain seq x y z
N GLY A 1 4.77 24.68 -4.92
CA GLY A 1 6.10 25.00 -4.43
C GLY A 1 7.15 24.24 -5.23
N ALA A 2 8.24 24.91 -5.57
CA ALA A 2 9.37 24.23 -6.21
C ALA A 2 10.25 23.59 -5.12
N ILE A 3 10.80 22.42 -5.41
CA ILE A 3 11.81 21.81 -4.56
C ILE A 3 13.20 22.43 -4.86
N ASP A 4 14.04 22.51 -3.85
CA ASP A 4 15.46 22.82 -4.06
C ASP A 4 16.18 21.53 -4.50
N ILE A 5 16.40 21.40 -5.80
CA ILE A 5 17.02 20.22 -6.40
C ILE A 5 18.50 20.06 -5.96
N LEU A 6 19.21 21.17 -5.78
CA LEU A 6 20.62 21.12 -5.35
C LEU A 6 20.74 20.62 -3.90
N ALA A 7 19.87 21.13 -3.03
CA ALA A 7 19.80 20.65 -1.65
C ALA A 7 19.42 19.16 -1.61
N LEU A 8 18.40 18.73 -2.37
CA LEU A 8 18.04 17.30 -2.45
C LEU A 8 19.23 16.43 -2.88
N LYS A 9 19.92 16.80 -3.96
CA LYS A 9 21.09 16.05 -4.46
C LYS A 9 22.22 15.95 -3.45
N SER A 10 22.45 16.97 -2.65
CA SER A 10 23.51 16.99 -1.64
C SER A 10 23.30 15.98 -0.51
N LEU A 11 22.07 15.46 -0.35
CA LEU A 11 21.72 14.48 0.68
C LEU A 11 21.96 13.03 0.21
N PHE A 12 22.17 12.78 -1.08
CA PHE A 12 22.34 11.42 -1.58
C PHE A 12 23.69 10.82 -1.17
N VAL A 13 23.62 9.58 -0.72
CA VAL A 13 24.79 8.81 -0.29
C VAL A 13 25.12 7.77 -1.36
N LYS A 14 26.39 7.76 -1.84
CA LYS A 14 26.88 6.74 -2.77
C LYS A 14 26.88 5.36 -2.14
N ASP A 15 26.67 4.35 -2.97
CA ASP A 15 26.73 2.92 -2.62
C ASP A 15 25.71 2.51 -1.53
N LYS A 16 24.68 3.34 -1.31
CA LYS A 16 23.55 3.05 -0.43
C LYS A 16 22.23 3.31 -1.14
N MET A 17 21.17 2.60 -0.73
CA MET A 17 19.82 2.91 -1.15
C MET A 17 19.39 4.23 -0.52
N ASN A 18 18.98 5.18 -1.35
CA ASN A 18 18.43 6.46 -0.95
C ASN A 18 16.90 6.40 -1.10
N TYR A 19 16.19 6.38 0.01
CA TYR A 19 14.72 6.46 -0.02
C TYR A 19 14.30 7.92 -0.01
N VAL A 20 13.57 8.33 -1.05
CA VAL A 20 13.04 9.70 -1.16
C VAL A 20 11.54 9.65 -0.91
N VAL A 21 11.14 10.22 0.22
CA VAL A 21 9.74 10.22 0.66
C VAL A 21 9.06 11.51 0.23
N ILE A 22 7.96 11.39 -0.50
CA ILE A 22 7.09 12.51 -0.88
C ILE A 22 5.80 12.41 -0.06
N ASP A 23 5.55 13.46 0.71
CA ASP A 23 4.30 13.71 1.43
C ASP A 23 3.66 14.97 0.83
N SER A 24 3.08 14.85 -0.35
CA SER A 24 2.47 15.96 -1.08
C SER A 24 1.51 15.48 -2.15
N GLU A 25 0.36 16.13 -2.22
CA GLU A 25 -0.65 15.93 -3.25
C GLU A 25 -0.43 16.82 -4.50
N LYS A 26 0.61 17.67 -4.50
CA LYS A 26 0.85 18.60 -5.61
C LYS A 26 1.54 17.93 -6.77
N THR A 27 0.84 17.73 -7.87
CA THR A 27 1.35 17.13 -9.12
C THR A 27 2.67 17.76 -9.57
N GLY A 28 2.76 19.10 -9.57
CA GLY A 28 3.99 19.79 -9.96
C GLY A 28 5.19 19.47 -9.06
N MET A 29 4.99 19.24 -7.76
CA MET A 29 6.05 18.81 -6.84
C MET A 29 6.48 17.38 -7.15
N ILE A 30 5.51 16.47 -7.31
CA ILE A 30 5.80 15.06 -7.66
C ILE A 30 6.54 14.99 -9.00
N LEU A 31 6.08 15.74 -10.00
CA LEU A 31 6.70 15.77 -11.33
C LEU A 31 8.14 16.30 -11.28
N THR A 32 8.36 17.41 -10.58
CA THR A 32 9.69 18.01 -10.45
C THR A 32 10.65 17.11 -9.68
N THR A 33 10.18 16.53 -8.58
CA THR A 33 10.98 15.59 -7.78
C THR A 33 11.34 14.35 -8.59
N THR A 34 10.36 13.69 -9.20
CA THR A 34 10.61 12.47 -9.98
C THR A 34 11.55 12.72 -11.18
N ASN A 35 11.47 13.89 -11.84
CA ASN A 35 12.44 14.27 -12.88
C ASN A 35 13.86 14.39 -12.30
N ALA A 36 14.02 15.03 -11.15
CA ALA A 36 15.33 15.16 -10.51
C ALA A 36 15.90 13.78 -10.12
N LEU A 37 15.07 12.88 -9.58
CA LEU A 37 15.48 11.53 -9.19
C LEU A 37 15.92 10.70 -10.41
N LEU A 38 15.17 10.72 -11.51
CA LEU A 38 15.52 9.98 -12.73
C LEU A 38 16.88 10.39 -13.28
N ASN A 39 17.24 11.67 -13.20
CA ASN A 39 18.53 12.18 -13.68
C ASN A 39 19.71 11.71 -12.81
N GLU A 40 19.44 11.29 -11.57
CA GLU A 40 20.49 10.86 -10.64
C GLU A 40 20.62 9.33 -10.52
N LEU A 41 19.77 8.54 -11.17
CA LEU A 41 19.82 7.07 -11.12
C LEU A 41 21.13 6.46 -11.65
N ALA A 42 21.82 7.16 -12.55
CA ALA A 42 23.13 6.73 -13.03
C ALA A 42 24.23 6.82 -11.95
N ASN A 43 24.03 7.67 -10.94
CA ASN A 43 25.01 7.98 -9.91
C ASN A 43 24.68 7.39 -8.54
N PHE A 44 23.37 7.17 -8.27
CA PHE A 44 22.86 6.77 -6.96
C PHE A 44 21.79 5.70 -7.08
N GLN A 45 21.73 4.82 -6.10
CA GLN A 45 20.62 3.91 -5.91
C GLN A 45 19.48 4.69 -5.23
N ILE A 46 18.36 4.88 -5.92
CA ILE A 46 17.25 5.71 -5.44
C ILE A 46 15.95 4.91 -5.55
N GLN A 47 15.15 4.97 -4.49
CA GLN A 47 13.78 4.45 -4.48
C GLN A 47 12.81 5.53 -4.01
N LEU A 48 11.74 5.72 -4.76
CA LEU A 48 10.70 6.68 -4.45
C LEU A 48 9.69 6.09 -3.46
N VAL A 49 9.26 6.87 -2.48
CA VAL A 49 8.15 6.54 -1.58
C VAL A 49 7.12 7.65 -1.64
N ILE A 50 5.86 7.33 -1.92
CA ILE A 50 4.74 8.28 -1.83
C ILE A 50 3.81 7.79 -0.73
N ILE A 51 3.60 8.63 0.31
CA ILE A 51 2.84 8.22 1.50
C ILE A 51 1.35 8.08 1.19
N GLU A 52 0.79 9.01 0.44
CA GLU A 52 -0.62 8.97 0.02
C GLU A 52 -0.70 9.04 -1.51
N PRO A 53 -0.82 7.86 -2.19
CA PRO A 53 -1.18 7.87 -3.60
C PRO A 53 -2.60 8.43 -3.74
N ASN A 54 -2.73 9.50 -4.47
CA ASN A 54 -3.98 10.20 -4.72
C ASN A 54 -4.19 10.38 -6.22
N ASP A 55 -5.28 11.03 -6.60
CA ASP A 55 -5.64 11.27 -8.01
C ASP A 55 -4.57 12.05 -8.79
N THR A 56 -3.59 12.68 -8.13
CA THR A 56 -2.46 13.36 -8.80
C THR A 56 -1.46 12.37 -9.40
N LEU A 57 -1.53 11.10 -9.03
CA LEU A 57 -0.85 10.00 -9.71
C LEU A 57 -1.66 9.49 -10.91
N ASP A 58 -2.73 10.20 -11.28
CA ASP A 58 -3.43 9.96 -12.51
C ASP A 58 -2.43 10.04 -13.68
N PHE A 59 -2.29 8.95 -14.38
CA PHE A 59 -1.19 8.66 -15.32
C PHE A 59 -1.16 9.57 -16.54
N GLU A 60 -2.09 10.49 -16.68
CA GLU A 60 -2.06 11.53 -17.70
C GLU A 60 -0.88 12.49 -17.52
N GLU A 61 -0.58 12.90 -16.28
CA GLU A 61 0.53 13.82 -16.00
C GLU A 61 1.81 13.12 -15.52
N ILE A 62 1.67 12.05 -14.72
CA ILE A 62 2.80 11.28 -14.19
C ILE A 62 2.75 9.88 -14.76
N SER A 63 3.57 9.59 -15.78
CA SER A 63 3.54 8.29 -16.44
C SER A 63 3.88 7.15 -15.48
N MET A 64 3.11 6.06 -15.54
CA MET A 64 3.35 4.83 -14.80
C MET A 64 4.80 4.33 -14.99
N LYS A 65 5.35 4.42 -16.20
CA LYS A 65 6.74 4.04 -16.48
C LYS A 65 7.75 4.78 -15.60
N ARG A 66 7.51 6.04 -15.28
CA ARG A 66 8.36 6.82 -14.36
C ARG A 66 8.35 6.25 -12.95
N LEU A 67 7.16 5.92 -12.45
CA LEU A 67 6.99 5.34 -11.12
C LEU A 67 7.64 3.95 -11.03
N THR A 68 7.52 3.17 -12.11
CA THR A 68 8.15 1.86 -12.26
C THR A 68 9.68 1.94 -12.23
N ILE A 69 10.29 2.85 -13.00
CA ILE A 69 11.75 3.04 -13.02
C ILE A 69 12.27 3.42 -11.63
N LEU A 70 11.53 4.25 -10.89
CA LEU A 70 11.87 4.65 -9.54
C LEU A 70 11.44 3.61 -8.48
N ARG A 71 10.87 2.46 -8.91
CA ARG A 71 10.38 1.39 -8.04
C ARG A 71 9.54 1.93 -6.89
N MET A 72 8.56 2.79 -7.23
CA MET A 72 7.79 3.53 -6.26
C MET A 72 7.11 2.62 -5.25
N LEU A 73 7.33 2.92 -3.98
CA LEU A 73 6.65 2.31 -2.84
C LEU A 73 5.50 3.18 -2.35
N TYR A 74 4.43 2.55 -1.91
CA TYR A 74 3.36 3.25 -1.19
C TYR A 74 2.66 2.33 -0.20
N PRO A 75 2.16 2.86 0.94
CA PRO A 75 1.34 2.10 1.87
C PRO A 75 -0.08 1.94 1.33
N SER A 76 -0.66 0.76 1.53
CA SER A 76 -2.05 0.47 1.17
C SER A 76 -2.75 -0.32 2.28
N LEU A 77 -4.03 -0.05 2.47
CA LEU A 77 -4.89 -0.83 3.38
C LEU A 77 -5.38 -2.13 2.75
N THR A 78 -5.29 -2.21 1.42
CA THR A 78 -5.73 -3.36 0.63
C THR A 78 -4.68 -3.75 -0.39
N ARG A 79 -4.74 -4.98 -0.84
CA ARG A 79 -3.94 -5.50 -1.97
C ARG A 79 -4.84 -6.21 -2.97
N ASP A 80 -4.40 -6.25 -4.21
CA ASP A 80 -4.96 -7.20 -5.18
C ASP A 80 -4.56 -8.62 -4.76
N ASN A 81 -5.53 -9.50 -4.68
CA ASN A 81 -5.30 -10.88 -4.28
C ASN A 81 -5.82 -11.83 -5.37
N THR A 82 -4.90 -12.51 -6.03
CA THR A 82 -5.17 -13.51 -7.08
C THR A 82 -5.08 -14.94 -6.57
N SER A 83 -5.13 -15.14 -5.25
CA SER A 83 -5.08 -16.47 -4.65
C SER A 83 -6.32 -17.31 -4.97
N PRO A 84 -6.23 -18.63 -4.90
CA PRO A 84 -7.39 -19.53 -5.05
C PRO A 84 -8.51 -19.19 -4.05
N GLU A 85 -8.17 -18.79 -2.83
CA GLU A 85 -9.11 -18.44 -1.77
C GLU A 85 -9.90 -17.17 -2.12
N ALA A 86 -9.23 -16.16 -2.67
CA ALA A 86 -9.87 -14.94 -3.16
C ALA A 86 -10.84 -15.27 -4.31
N ALA A 87 -10.44 -16.11 -5.25
CA ALA A 87 -11.29 -16.55 -6.35
C ALA A 87 -12.53 -17.33 -5.86
N ILE A 88 -12.41 -18.12 -4.80
CA ILE A 88 -13.55 -18.81 -4.18
C ILE A 88 -14.53 -17.76 -3.62
N PHE A 89 -14.05 -16.80 -2.86
CA PHE A 89 -14.89 -15.73 -2.33
C PHE A 89 -15.63 -14.97 -3.43
N GLU A 90 -14.93 -14.54 -4.49
CA GLU A 90 -15.52 -13.80 -5.60
C GLU A 90 -16.61 -14.60 -6.32
N ASN A 91 -16.34 -15.87 -6.59
CA ASN A 91 -17.27 -16.76 -7.28
C ASN A 91 -18.54 -17.01 -6.42
N ASP A 92 -18.36 -17.26 -5.13
CA ASP A 92 -19.46 -17.47 -4.20
C ASP A 92 -20.31 -16.21 -4.03
N PHE A 93 -19.66 -15.05 -3.92
CA PHE A 93 -20.34 -13.77 -3.85
C PHE A 93 -21.17 -13.53 -5.13
N LYS A 94 -20.56 -13.73 -6.30
CA LYS A 94 -21.24 -13.61 -7.60
C LYS A 94 -22.39 -14.59 -7.76
N ALA A 95 -22.21 -15.83 -7.31
CA ALA A 95 -23.28 -16.83 -7.39
C ALA A 95 -24.51 -16.43 -6.59
N LYS A 96 -24.32 -15.85 -5.40
CA LYS A 96 -25.39 -15.40 -4.51
C LYS A 96 -26.01 -14.07 -4.93
N ASN A 97 -25.17 -13.09 -5.31
CA ASN A 97 -25.62 -11.71 -5.52
C ASN A 97 -25.79 -11.32 -6.99
N LYS A 98 -25.39 -12.18 -7.93
CA LYS A 98 -25.43 -11.98 -9.41
C LYS A 98 -24.55 -10.83 -9.92
N ILE A 99 -23.69 -10.29 -9.07
CA ILE A 99 -22.69 -9.27 -9.38
C ILE A 99 -21.36 -9.65 -8.73
N PHE A 100 -20.24 -9.15 -9.22
CA PHE A 100 -18.95 -9.27 -8.55
C PHE A 100 -18.91 -8.40 -7.29
N PRO A 101 -18.14 -8.79 -6.25
CA PRO A 101 -17.93 -7.93 -5.10
C PRO A 101 -17.20 -6.65 -5.52
N ASN A 102 -17.59 -5.53 -4.95
CA ASN A 102 -16.81 -4.31 -5.01
C ASN A 102 -15.92 -4.21 -3.74
N GLN A 103 -15.03 -3.23 -3.72
CA GLN A 103 -14.13 -3.01 -2.59
C GLN A 103 -14.83 -2.93 -1.22
N PHE A 104 -16.06 -2.39 -1.17
CA PHE A 104 -16.80 -2.28 0.10
C PHE A 104 -17.35 -3.64 0.54
N ALA A 105 -17.81 -4.46 -0.41
CA ALA A 105 -18.27 -5.81 -0.13
C ALA A 105 -17.13 -6.71 0.35
N THR A 106 -15.97 -6.66 -0.31
CA THR A 106 -14.78 -7.41 0.10
C THR A 106 -14.28 -6.96 1.47
N ARG A 107 -14.20 -5.66 1.72
CA ARG A 107 -13.80 -5.13 3.04
C ARG A 107 -14.78 -5.52 4.15
N GLY A 108 -16.08 -5.48 3.86
CA GLY A 108 -17.11 -5.93 4.81
C GLY A 108 -16.99 -7.41 5.14
N PHE A 109 -16.72 -8.24 4.14
CA PHE A 109 -16.42 -9.66 4.32
C PHE A 109 -15.18 -9.84 5.18
N ASP A 110 -14.05 -9.23 4.82
CA ASP A 110 -12.76 -9.37 5.50
C ASP A 110 -12.88 -9.03 7.00
N ILE A 111 -13.48 -7.87 7.32
CA ILE A 111 -13.66 -7.43 8.72
C ILE A 111 -14.54 -8.42 9.50
N THR A 112 -15.65 -8.85 8.89
CA THR A 112 -16.60 -9.75 9.54
C THR A 112 -15.97 -11.13 9.76
N PHE A 113 -15.32 -11.66 8.73
CA PHE A 113 -14.68 -12.97 8.78
C PHE A 113 -13.54 -13.00 9.79
N ASP A 114 -12.64 -12.00 9.78
CA ASP A 114 -11.54 -11.89 10.76
C ASP A 114 -12.08 -11.81 12.19
N THR A 115 -13.12 -11.00 12.40
CA THR A 115 -13.74 -10.86 13.74
C THR A 115 -14.34 -12.19 14.22
N LEU A 116 -15.11 -12.86 13.37
CA LEU A 116 -15.73 -14.15 13.72
C LEU A 116 -14.67 -15.24 13.95
N LEU A 117 -13.62 -15.28 13.12
CA LEU A 117 -12.52 -16.22 13.28
C LEU A 117 -11.85 -16.04 14.65
N ARG A 118 -11.54 -14.80 15.03
CA ARG A 118 -10.95 -14.48 16.34
C ARG A 118 -11.84 -14.87 17.50
N LEU A 119 -13.14 -14.57 17.42
CA LEU A 119 -14.11 -14.93 18.46
C LEU A 119 -14.34 -16.46 18.57
N SER A 120 -14.09 -17.19 17.47
CA SER A 120 -14.20 -18.67 17.51
C SER A 120 -13.00 -19.35 18.15
N GLN A 121 -11.85 -18.70 18.15
CA GLN A 121 -10.59 -19.24 18.71
C GLN A 121 -10.41 -18.89 20.18
N GLU A 122 -10.90 -17.73 20.61
CA GLU A 122 -10.68 -17.18 21.93
C GLU A 122 -11.99 -16.75 22.60
N LYS A 123 -11.97 -16.68 23.92
CA LYS A 123 -13.16 -16.27 24.71
C LYS A 123 -13.56 -14.80 24.50
N SER A 124 -12.65 -13.96 24.04
CA SER A 124 -12.92 -12.56 23.75
C SER A 124 -12.05 -12.07 22.59
N PHE A 125 -12.53 -11.06 21.89
CA PHE A 125 -11.74 -10.38 20.85
C PHE A 125 -10.43 -9.83 21.40
N GLU A 126 -10.43 -9.33 22.63
CA GLU A 126 -9.24 -8.77 23.27
C GLU A 126 -8.10 -9.77 23.47
N SER A 127 -8.41 -11.03 23.74
CA SER A 127 -7.40 -12.08 23.90
C SER A 127 -6.77 -12.47 22.57
N SER A 128 -7.56 -12.53 21.50
CA SER A 128 -7.10 -12.89 20.17
C SER A 128 -6.42 -11.73 19.40
N ALA A 129 -6.74 -10.48 19.76
CA ALA A 129 -6.23 -9.29 19.08
C ALA A 129 -4.76 -8.98 19.41
N LYS A 130 -4.20 -9.58 20.47
CA LYS A 130 -2.88 -9.20 20.96
C LYS A 130 -1.72 -9.79 20.17
N ASP A 131 -1.88 -10.98 19.62
CA ASP A 131 -0.74 -11.78 19.21
C ASP A 131 -0.74 -12.19 17.73
N ASP A 132 -1.87 -12.13 17.02
CA ASP A 132 -1.95 -12.66 15.66
C ASP A 132 -2.23 -11.61 14.60
N LYS A 133 -1.27 -11.49 13.67
CA LYS A 133 -1.51 -10.84 12.39
C LYS A 133 -2.26 -11.81 11.49
N THR A 134 -3.33 -11.34 10.87
CA THR A 134 -4.10 -12.12 9.90
C THR A 134 -4.22 -11.37 8.59
N GLU A 135 -4.30 -12.11 7.50
CA GLU A 135 -4.57 -11.56 6.17
C GLU A 135 -5.81 -12.28 5.61
N GLN A 136 -6.74 -11.50 5.09
CA GLN A 136 -7.95 -11.99 4.46
C GLN A 136 -7.89 -11.78 2.94
N VAL A 137 -9.03 -11.61 2.26
CA VAL A 137 -9.04 -11.48 0.80
C VAL A 137 -8.18 -10.30 0.33
N GLU A 138 -8.46 -9.10 0.82
CA GLU A 138 -7.72 -7.89 0.45
C GLU A 138 -7.06 -7.18 1.63
N SER A 139 -7.50 -7.48 2.86
CA SER A 139 -7.15 -6.71 4.05
C SER A 139 -6.20 -7.46 4.99
N LYS A 140 -5.32 -6.71 5.64
CA LYS A 140 -4.43 -7.18 6.70
C LYS A 140 -4.88 -6.64 8.05
N PHE A 141 -4.90 -7.50 9.05
CA PHE A 141 -5.30 -7.15 10.41
C PHE A 141 -4.15 -7.34 11.39
N GLU A 142 -3.78 -6.24 12.02
CA GLU A 142 -2.81 -6.16 13.11
C GLU A 142 -3.36 -5.19 14.14
N TYR A 143 -4.04 -5.73 15.15
CA TYR A 143 -4.70 -4.88 16.14
C TYR A 143 -3.74 -4.45 17.24
N VAL A 144 -3.77 -3.15 17.56
CA VAL A 144 -3.00 -2.56 18.64
C VAL A 144 -3.94 -1.81 19.57
N LYS A 145 -3.81 -2.05 20.87
CA LYS A 145 -4.61 -1.35 21.89
C LYS A 145 -4.21 0.12 21.96
N LYS A 146 -5.18 1.02 21.77
CA LYS A 146 -5.01 2.46 21.90
C LYS A 146 -5.60 2.93 23.23
N ASN A 147 -4.80 2.92 24.29
CA ASN A 147 -5.22 3.32 25.64
C ASN A 147 -6.48 2.58 26.13
N ALA A 148 -7.40 3.29 26.78
CA ALA A 148 -8.69 2.75 27.22
C ALA A 148 -9.77 2.75 26.12
N GLU A 149 -9.49 3.32 24.96
CA GLU A 149 -10.48 3.60 23.90
C GLU A 149 -10.73 2.45 22.92
N GLY A 150 -10.05 1.31 23.09
CA GLY A 150 -10.24 0.15 22.23
C GLY A 150 -9.03 -0.21 21.38
N TYR A 151 -9.28 -0.86 20.23
CA TYR A 151 -8.24 -1.35 19.33
C TYR A 151 -8.29 -0.60 17.99
N ILE A 152 -7.12 -0.38 17.42
CA ILE A 152 -6.97 0.11 16.04
C ILE A 152 -6.26 -0.95 15.22
N ASN A 153 -6.64 -1.10 13.95
CA ASN A 153 -5.89 -1.91 13.00
C ASN A 153 -4.70 -1.11 12.47
N LYS A 154 -3.49 -1.66 12.59
CA LYS A 154 -2.25 -1.14 11.99
C LYS A 154 -1.76 -1.97 10.81
N GLY A 155 -2.53 -2.99 10.41
CA GLY A 155 -2.18 -3.82 9.27
C GLY A 155 -2.19 -2.99 7.99
N ILE A 156 -1.02 -2.86 7.36
CA ILE A 156 -0.82 -2.21 6.07
C ILE A 156 0.04 -3.08 5.18
N TYR A 157 -0.13 -2.94 3.90
CA TYR A 157 0.75 -3.45 2.86
C TYR A 157 1.67 -2.35 2.38
N ILE A 158 2.91 -2.70 2.06
CA ILE A 158 3.77 -1.86 1.25
C ILE A 158 3.72 -2.41 -0.18
N MET A 159 3.26 -1.57 -1.08
CA MET A 159 3.10 -1.91 -2.50
C MET A 159 4.23 -1.30 -3.30
N GLU A 160 4.73 -2.01 -4.30
CA GLU A 160 5.82 -1.58 -5.17
C GLU A 160 5.43 -1.69 -6.64
N TYR A 161 5.69 -0.63 -7.42
CA TYR A 161 5.61 -0.67 -8.88
C TYR A 161 6.75 -1.50 -9.45
N GLN A 162 6.42 -2.53 -10.23
CA GLN A 162 7.36 -3.46 -10.83
C GLN A 162 7.69 -3.07 -12.28
N GLU A 163 8.79 -3.61 -12.81
CA GLU A 163 9.23 -3.36 -14.19
C GLU A 163 8.21 -3.80 -15.26
N ASP A 164 7.40 -4.80 -14.96
CA ASP A 164 6.31 -5.30 -15.81
C ASP A 164 5.03 -4.45 -15.74
N LEU A 165 5.08 -3.28 -15.12
CA LEU A 165 3.98 -2.37 -14.85
C LEU A 165 2.93 -2.92 -13.87
N SER A 166 3.18 -4.06 -13.26
CA SER A 166 2.34 -4.57 -12.16
C SER A 166 2.67 -3.87 -10.84
N VAL A 167 1.78 -4.02 -9.89
CA VAL A 167 2.02 -3.61 -8.50
C VAL A 167 2.02 -4.85 -7.63
N LYS A 168 3.04 -5.00 -6.80
CA LYS A 168 3.19 -6.17 -5.91
C LYS A 168 3.41 -5.73 -4.47
N GLN A 169 2.93 -6.55 -3.56
CA GLN A 169 3.24 -6.45 -2.15
C GLN A 169 4.71 -6.85 -1.91
N VAL A 170 5.42 -6.09 -1.05
CA VAL A 170 6.84 -6.30 -0.72
C VAL A 170 7.12 -6.50 0.78
N ASN A 171 6.07 -6.53 1.62
CA ASN A 171 6.19 -6.77 3.07
C ASN A 171 5.28 -7.90 3.57
#